data_1db8abdb46360f43189bcd1f2233f6a7
#
_entry.id   1db8abdb46360f43189bcd1f2233f6a7
#
_cell.length_a   1.000
_cell.length_b   1.000
_cell.length_c   1.000
_cell.angle_alpha   90.00
_cell.angle_beta   90.00
_cell.angle_gamma   90.00
#
_symmetry.space_group_name_H-M   'P 1'
#
loop_
_entity.id
_entity.type
_entity.pdbx_description
1 polymer ?
#
loop_
_entity_poly.entity_id
_entity_poly.type
_entity_poly.pdbx_seq_one_letter_code
_entity_poly.pdbx_strand_id
1 'polypeptide(L)'
;MAQIWEYIKIALMNIKSNKGRSVLTMLGIIIGIASVIMVIAIGNGVRGQVNDELEGLAGGQIAFYVDSTRKETTVTFDQTDFDAIEANIAHVKGVTPQLSAWGTAEGPKGNFDISMTGGDPGLQYTSSEPIVKGRYFSQDDCDAGGNVCVITESSAVSLFGTTDVIGLTFEATFWGVTQEMRVIGVRKDTASSLISMAGGGTEIITAECPLSFMGNKLYYDIDDFSEFYVIADNSAYCTQVAQDALNLLEARHGVRGENQIMMQSLSLIHISEPTRRT
;
A
#
# COMPACT_ATOMS: atom_id res chain seq x y z
N MET A 1 -0.08 60.13 -22.38
CA MET A 1 0.39 59.57 -21.07
C MET A 1 -0.19 60.33 -19.87
N ALA A 2 -0.38 61.66 -19.91
CA ALA A 2 -0.94 62.46 -18.81
C ALA A 2 -2.38 62.03 -18.41
N GLN A 3 -3.26 61.74 -19.37
CA GLN A 3 -4.65 61.33 -19.13
C GLN A 3 -4.77 60.01 -18.40
N ILE A 4 -3.92 59.00 -18.69
CA ILE A 4 -3.95 57.71 -18.02
C ILE A 4 -3.57 57.87 -16.54
N TRP A 5 -2.62 58.70 -16.23
CA TRP A 5 -2.21 59.01 -14.87
C TRP A 5 -3.31 59.68 -14.04
N GLU A 6 -4.10 60.52 -14.69
CA GLU A 6 -5.23 61.19 -14.06
C GLU A 6 -6.37 60.22 -13.72
N TYR A 7 -6.68 59.28 -14.63
CA TYR A 7 -7.65 58.19 -14.36
C TYR A 7 -7.21 57.28 -13.21
N ILE A 8 -5.93 56.91 -13.14
CA ILE A 8 -5.36 56.16 -12.04
C ILE A 8 -5.50 56.89 -10.71
N LYS A 9 -5.24 58.18 -10.69
CA LYS A 9 -5.36 59.02 -9.49
C LYS A 9 -6.82 59.12 -9.00
N ILE A 10 -7.77 59.27 -9.91
CA ILE A 10 -9.20 59.32 -9.60
C ILE A 10 -9.66 57.95 -9.06
N ALA A 11 -9.22 56.83 -9.66
CA ALA A 11 -9.55 55.47 -9.19
C ALA A 11 -9.02 55.23 -7.79
N LEU A 12 -7.77 55.65 -7.49
CA LEU A 12 -7.18 55.51 -6.15
C LEU A 12 -7.89 56.41 -5.12
N MET A 13 -8.35 57.59 -5.50
CA MET A 13 -9.16 58.44 -4.62
C MET A 13 -10.51 57.80 -4.30
N ASN A 14 -11.19 57.18 -5.26
CA ASN A 14 -12.44 56.48 -5.07
C ASN A 14 -12.29 55.25 -4.12
N ILE A 15 -11.19 54.51 -4.24
CA ILE A 15 -10.84 53.42 -3.30
C ILE A 15 -10.63 53.99 -1.89
N LYS A 16 -9.94 55.11 -1.77
CA LYS A 16 -9.64 55.76 -0.48
C LYS A 16 -10.89 56.33 0.21
N SER A 17 -11.87 56.80 -0.57
CA SER A 17 -13.13 57.36 -0.03
C SER A 17 -14.12 56.29 0.45
N ASN A 18 -14.05 55.07 -0.15
CA ASN A 18 -14.93 53.95 0.16
C ASN A 18 -14.16 52.71 0.64
N LYS A 19 -13.23 52.88 1.58
CA LYS A 19 -12.29 51.84 2.03
C LYS A 19 -12.96 50.51 2.43
N GLY A 20 -14.06 50.58 3.18
CA GLY A 20 -14.75 49.35 3.66
C GLY A 20 -15.29 48.50 2.51
N ARG A 21 -15.96 49.11 1.51
CA ARG A 21 -16.49 48.39 0.36
C ARG A 21 -15.37 47.84 -0.52
N SER A 22 -14.32 48.62 -0.76
CA SER A 22 -13.18 48.21 -1.59
C SER A 22 -12.40 47.07 -0.95
N VAL A 23 -12.16 47.12 0.36
CA VAL A 23 -11.49 46.03 1.09
C VAL A 23 -12.35 44.77 1.05
N LEU A 24 -13.67 44.87 1.26
CA LEU A 24 -14.55 43.71 1.26
C LEU A 24 -14.61 43.00 -0.09
N THR A 25 -14.65 43.80 -1.19
CA THR A 25 -14.65 43.22 -2.54
C THR A 25 -13.30 42.61 -2.91
N MET A 26 -12.18 43.24 -2.56
CA MET A 26 -10.84 42.67 -2.76
C MET A 26 -10.68 41.36 -1.95
N LEU A 27 -11.12 41.37 -0.70
CA LEU A 27 -11.06 40.15 0.15
C LEU A 27 -11.86 39.00 -0.46
N GLY A 28 -13.06 39.28 -0.99
CA GLY A 28 -13.86 38.27 -1.68
C GLY A 28 -13.16 37.66 -2.90
N ILE A 29 -12.53 38.53 -3.72
CA ILE A 29 -11.77 38.05 -4.89
C ILE A 29 -10.53 37.23 -4.46
N ILE A 30 -9.79 37.69 -3.46
CA ILE A 30 -8.60 37.00 -2.96
C ILE A 30 -8.98 35.61 -2.42
N ILE A 31 -10.04 35.53 -1.59
CA ILE A 31 -10.51 34.24 -1.06
C ILE A 31 -10.98 33.33 -2.19
N GLY A 32 -11.71 33.87 -3.18
CA GLY A 32 -12.18 33.10 -4.33
C GLY A 32 -11.02 32.50 -5.14
N ILE A 33 -10.01 33.31 -5.47
CA ILE A 33 -8.84 32.83 -6.22
C ILE A 33 -8.00 31.86 -5.37
N ALA A 34 -7.78 32.18 -4.09
CA ALA A 34 -6.99 31.34 -3.19
C ALA A 34 -7.63 29.95 -3.02
N SER A 35 -8.97 29.89 -2.89
CA SER A 35 -9.66 28.59 -2.76
C SER A 35 -9.57 27.74 -4.03
N VAL A 36 -9.65 28.35 -5.22
CA VAL A 36 -9.47 27.60 -6.49
C VAL A 36 -8.05 27.08 -6.61
N ILE A 37 -7.04 27.90 -6.31
CA ILE A 37 -5.62 27.48 -6.35
C ILE A 37 -5.39 26.33 -5.35
N MET A 38 -5.95 26.43 -4.14
CA MET A 38 -5.82 25.40 -3.11
C MET A 38 -6.42 24.07 -3.57
N VAL A 39 -7.62 24.07 -4.14
CA VAL A 39 -8.27 22.85 -4.65
C VAL A 39 -7.44 22.20 -5.77
N ILE A 40 -6.93 23.01 -6.72
CA ILE A 40 -6.08 22.50 -7.80
C ILE A 40 -4.75 21.96 -7.25
N ALA A 41 -4.13 22.64 -6.30
CA ALA A 41 -2.87 22.23 -5.69
C ALA A 41 -3.01 20.92 -4.93
N ILE A 42 -4.10 20.75 -4.14
CA ILE A 42 -4.41 19.49 -3.46
C ILE A 42 -4.66 18.38 -4.48
N GLY A 43 -5.47 18.64 -5.52
CA GLY A 43 -5.76 17.64 -6.56
C GLY A 43 -4.51 17.17 -7.31
N ASN A 44 -3.59 18.07 -7.62
CA ASN A 44 -2.33 17.72 -8.27
C ASN A 44 -1.36 17.00 -7.31
N GLY A 45 -1.34 17.40 -6.04
CA GLY A 45 -0.53 16.74 -5.01
C GLY A 45 -0.97 15.28 -4.81
N VAL A 46 -2.27 15.04 -4.65
CA VAL A 46 -2.81 13.66 -4.52
C VAL A 46 -2.53 12.83 -5.76
N ARG A 47 -2.71 13.38 -6.96
CA ARG A 47 -2.37 12.65 -8.21
C ARG A 47 -0.89 12.30 -8.31
N GLY A 48 0.00 13.22 -7.92
CA GLY A 48 1.44 12.96 -7.90
C GLY A 48 1.77 11.82 -6.95
N GLN A 49 1.27 11.84 -5.73
CA GLN A 49 1.50 10.80 -4.73
C GLN A 49 0.94 9.43 -5.15
N VAL A 50 -0.27 9.39 -5.72
CA VAL A 50 -0.84 8.15 -6.24
C VAL A 50 0.01 7.60 -7.39
N ASN A 51 0.49 8.45 -8.30
CA ASN A 51 1.38 8.02 -9.36
C ASN A 51 2.72 7.51 -8.84
N ASP A 52 3.32 8.18 -7.86
CA ASP A 52 4.59 7.75 -7.23
C ASP A 52 4.42 6.40 -6.50
N GLU A 53 3.30 6.19 -5.79
CA GLU A 53 2.96 4.90 -5.19
C GLU A 53 2.74 3.82 -6.26
N LEU A 54 2.00 4.13 -7.32
CA LEU A 54 1.76 3.21 -8.43
C LEU A 54 3.06 2.91 -9.21
N GLU A 55 3.95 3.89 -9.42
CA GLU A 55 5.26 3.67 -10.02
C GLU A 55 6.17 2.83 -9.12
N GLY A 56 6.06 3.00 -7.82
CA GLY A 56 6.76 2.16 -6.84
C GLY A 56 6.23 0.71 -6.80
N LEU A 57 4.93 0.53 -6.97
CA LEU A 57 4.29 -0.77 -7.20
C LEU A 57 4.50 -1.27 -8.64
N ALA A 58 4.96 -0.39 -9.56
CA ALA A 58 5.23 -0.70 -10.97
C ALA A 58 6.40 -1.67 -11.19
N GLY A 59 7.02 -2.20 -10.13
CA GLY A 59 7.84 -3.40 -10.17
C GLY A 59 7.07 -4.63 -10.66
N GLY A 60 5.74 -4.50 -10.92
CA GLY A 60 4.99 -5.54 -11.57
C GLY A 60 4.32 -6.53 -10.65
N GLN A 61 3.51 -6.03 -9.75
CA GLN A 61 2.64 -6.89 -8.92
C GLN A 61 1.52 -7.49 -9.77
N ILE A 62 1.38 -8.80 -9.71
CA ILE A 62 0.37 -9.59 -10.40
C ILE A 62 -0.40 -10.37 -9.34
N ALA A 63 -1.69 -10.10 -9.19
CA ALA A 63 -2.57 -10.89 -8.34
C ALA A 63 -3.11 -12.10 -9.12
N PHE A 64 -3.02 -13.27 -8.52
CA PHE A 64 -3.67 -14.50 -8.98
C PHE A 64 -4.78 -14.84 -7.98
N TYR A 65 -5.96 -15.12 -8.47
CA TYR A 65 -7.09 -15.49 -7.62
C TYR A 65 -8.00 -16.51 -8.31
N VAL A 66 -8.70 -17.27 -7.49
CA VAL A 66 -9.64 -18.28 -7.94
C VAL A 66 -10.98 -17.63 -8.20
N ASP A 67 -11.61 -17.95 -9.33
CA ASP A 67 -12.95 -17.45 -9.66
C ASP A 67 -14.03 -18.08 -8.74
N SER A 68 -14.30 -17.43 -7.63
CA SER A 68 -15.29 -17.83 -6.64
C SER A 68 -16.75 -17.74 -7.12
N THR A 69 -17.00 -17.19 -8.31
CA THR A 69 -18.36 -17.11 -8.87
C THR A 69 -18.84 -18.45 -9.44
N ARG A 70 -17.92 -19.38 -9.68
CA ARG A 70 -18.21 -20.71 -10.18
C ARG A 70 -18.42 -21.70 -9.03
N LYS A 71 -19.53 -22.36 -8.99
CA LYS A 71 -19.93 -23.31 -7.94
C LYS A 71 -19.09 -24.60 -7.85
N GLU A 72 -18.20 -24.86 -8.80
CA GLU A 72 -17.43 -26.10 -8.91
C GLU A 72 -15.92 -25.87 -8.92
N THR A 73 -15.45 -24.72 -8.41
CA THR A 73 -14.02 -24.44 -8.33
C THR A 73 -13.40 -25.26 -7.21
N THR A 74 -12.50 -26.18 -7.57
CA THR A 74 -11.74 -27.03 -6.64
C THR A 74 -10.28 -26.60 -6.53
N VAL A 75 -9.90 -25.50 -7.18
CA VAL A 75 -8.55 -24.99 -7.19
C VAL A 75 -8.31 -24.20 -5.92
N THR A 76 -7.25 -24.53 -5.20
CA THR A 76 -6.64 -23.75 -4.14
C THR A 76 -5.14 -23.67 -4.43
N PHE A 77 -4.50 -22.61 -4.02
CA PHE A 77 -3.05 -22.44 -4.18
C PHE A 77 -2.34 -22.83 -2.89
N ASP A 78 -1.20 -23.45 -3.01
CA ASP A 78 -0.39 -23.88 -1.88
C ASP A 78 1.08 -23.43 -2.02
N GLN A 79 1.89 -23.66 -0.99
CA GLN A 79 3.31 -23.30 -1.02
C GLN A 79 4.07 -23.96 -2.17
N THR A 80 3.65 -25.17 -2.61
CA THR A 80 4.32 -25.86 -3.73
C THR A 80 4.09 -25.16 -5.07
N ASP A 81 3.00 -24.40 -5.21
CA ASP A 81 2.74 -23.55 -6.38
C ASP A 81 3.65 -22.33 -6.38
N PHE A 82 3.85 -21.72 -5.20
CA PHE A 82 4.75 -20.56 -5.05
C PHE A 82 6.20 -20.93 -5.36
N ASP A 83 6.67 -22.05 -4.78
CA ASP A 83 8.00 -22.59 -5.05
C ASP A 83 8.18 -22.96 -6.53
N ALA A 84 7.15 -23.49 -7.17
CA ALA A 84 7.18 -23.83 -8.58
C ALA A 84 7.27 -22.60 -9.48
N ILE A 85 6.60 -21.51 -9.13
CA ILE A 85 6.69 -20.23 -9.85
C ILE A 85 8.10 -19.65 -9.70
N GLU A 86 8.62 -19.55 -8.48
CA GLU A 86 9.97 -19.02 -8.23
C GLU A 86 11.08 -19.83 -8.93
N ALA A 87 10.94 -21.15 -8.97
CA ALA A 87 11.94 -22.03 -9.56
C ALA A 87 11.92 -22.05 -11.10
N ASN A 88 10.78 -21.85 -11.75
CA ASN A 88 10.62 -22.11 -13.18
C ASN A 88 10.38 -20.85 -14.02
N ILE A 89 10.03 -19.71 -13.41
CA ILE A 89 9.69 -18.50 -14.15
C ILE A 89 10.79 -17.45 -13.97
N ALA A 90 11.36 -17.00 -15.10
CA ALA A 90 12.35 -15.95 -15.10
C ALA A 90 11.71 -14.59 -14.73
N HIS A 91 12.50 -13.68 -14.17
CA HIS A 91 12.07 -12.33 -13.80
C HIS A 91 11.03 -12.27 -12.68
N VAL A 92 10.91 -13.31 -11.87
CA VAL A 92 10.14 -13.29 -10.62
C VAL A 92 11.07 -12.81 -9.51
N LYS A 93 10.66 -11.78 -8.79
CA LYS A 93 11.35 -11.20 -7.65
C LYS A 93 10.91 -11.80 -6.32
N GLY A 94 9.67 -12.28 -6.27
CA GLY A 94 9.10 -12.95 -5.12
C GLY A 94 7.65 -13.34 -5.37
N VAL A 95 7.22 -14.33 -4.62
CA VAL A 95 5.83 -14.80 -4.55
C VAL A 95 5.38 -14.74 -3.11
N THR A 96 4.13 -14.38 -2.85
CA THR A 96 3.62 -14.30 -1.48
C THR A 96 2.09 -14.32 -1.44
N PRO A 97 1.48 -15.11 -0.57
CA PRO A 97 0.10 -14.88 -0.16
C PRO A 97 0.05 -13.66 0.77
N GLN A 98 -1.13 -13.12 0.99
CA GLN A 98 -1.37 -12.07 1.98
C GLN A 98 -2.56 -12.44 2.86
N LEU A 99 -2.29 -12.61 4.15
CA LEU A 99 -3.32 -12.76 5.16
C LEU A 99 -3.35 -11.52 6.05
N SER A 100 -4.54 -11.01 6.33
CA SER A 100 -4.71 -9.84 7.19
C SER A 100 -5.40 -10.20 8.48
N ALA A 101 -4.87 -9.70 9.60
CA ALA A 101 -5.47 -9.80 10.92
C ALA A 101 -5.67 -8.41 11.53
N TRP A 102 -6.82 -8.22 12.15
CA TRP A 102 -7.16 -7.00 12.88
C TRP A 102 -7.24 -7.28 14.36
N GLY A 103 -6.71 -6.36 15.17
CA GLY A 103 -6.66 -6.54 16.61
C GLY A 103 -6.25 -5.27 17.32
N THR A 104 -5.65 -5.41 18.50
CA THR A 104 -5.14 -4.29 19.29
C THR A 104 -3.66 -4.52 19.61
N ALA A 105 -2.89 -3.44 19.64
CA ALA A 105 -1.48 -3.42 20.04
C ALA A 105 -1.32 -2.60 21.31
N GLU A 106 -0.64 -3.15 22.30
CA GLU A 106 -0.32 -2.49 23.54
C GLU A 106 1.19 -2.23 23.62
N GLY A 107 1.55 -0.96 23.67
CA GLY A 107 2.93 -0.50 23.79
C GLY A 107 3.11 0.49 24.94
N PRO A 108 4.34 0.98 25.16
CA PRO A 108 4.62 1.96 26.24
C PRO A 108 3.81 3.25 26.17
N LYS A 109 3.27 3.60 25.00
CA LYS A 109 2.46 4.82 24.78
C LYS A 109 0.95 4.59 24.95
N GLY A 110 0.50 3.34 25.05
CA GLY A 110 -0.90 2.99 25.21
C GLY A 110 -1.36 1.89 24.26
N ASN A 111 -2.67 1.81 24.09
CA ASN A 111 -3.34 0.81 23.25
C ASN A 111 -3.82 1.46 21.96
N PHE A 112 -3.59 0.76 20.85
CA PHE A 112 -3.92 1.18 19.50
C PHE A 112 -4.59 0.02 18.74
N ASP A 113 -5.39 0.34 17.76
CA ASP A 113 -5.83 -0.67 16.78
C ASP A 113 -4.63 -1.08 15.91
N ILE A 114 -4.52 -2.36 15.58
CA ILE A 114 -3.48 -2.90 14.71
C ILE A 114 -4.07 -3.62 13.50
N SER A 115 -3.48 -3.35 12.34
CA SER A 115 -3.64 -4.12 11.11
C SER A 115 -2.32 -4.84 10.84
N MET A 116 -2.33 -6.16 10.89
CA MET A 116 -1.16 -6.99 10.65
C MET A 116 -1.36 -7.80 9.37
N THR A 117 -0.36 -7.74 8.49
CA THR A 117 -0.33 -8.51 7.24
C THR A 117 0.73 -9.60 7.36
N GLY A 118 0.32 -10.85 7.21
CA GLY A 118 1.21 -12.00 7.14
C GLY A 118 1.47 -12.44 5.71
N GLY A 119 2.71 -12.82 5.43
CA GLY A 119 3.13 -13.33 4.12
C GLY A 119 4.53 -13.93 4.16
N ASP A 120 4.98 -14.38 3.00
CA ASP A 120 6.36 -14.84 2.79
C ASP A 120 7.32 -13.66 2.59
N PRO A 121 8.65 -13.87 2.52
CA PRO A 121 9.61 -12.80 2.31
C PRO A 121 9.35 -11.94 1.05
N GLY A 122 8.64 -12.48 0.06
CA GLY A 122 8.15 -11.78 -1.13
C GLY A 122 7.22 -10.60 -0.81
N LEU A 123 6.56 -10.62 0.35
CA LEU A 123 5.70 -9.53 0.84
C LEU A 123 6.45 -8.19 0.92
N GLN A 124 7.76 -8.22 1.12
CA GLN A 124 8.60 -7.01 1.10
C GLN A 124 8.40 -6.19 -0.18
N TYR A 125 8.18 -6.84 -1.30
CA TYR A 125 8.13 -6.24 -2.63
C TYR A 125 6.73 -5.80 -3.06
N THR A 126 5.71 -6.05 -2.24
CA THR A 126 4.35 -5.55 -2.48
C THR A 126 4.17 -4.08 -2.09
N SER A 127 5.14 -3.50 -1.38
CA SER A 127 5.20 -2.08 -1.06
C SER A 127 6.40 -1.43 -1.72
N SER A 128 6.23 -0.22 -2.24
CA SER A 128 7.30 0.61 -2.81
C SER A 128 8.24 1.19 -1.75
N GLU A 129 7.77 1.28 -0.51
CA GLU A 129 8.47 1.98 0.54
C GLU A 129 9.62 1.13 1.12
N PRO A 130 10.83 1.71 1.27
CA PRO A 130 12.00 0.98 1.71
C PRO A 130 11.97 0.68 3.22
N ILE A 131 12.72 -0.33 3.63
CA ILE A 131 13.09 -0.53 5.03
C ILE A 131 14.13 0.53 5.39
N VAL A 132 13.80 1.40 6.35
CA VAL A 132 14.67 2.52 6.77
C VAL A 132 15.56 2.17 7.96
N LYS A 133 15.15 1.18 8.77
CA LYS A 133 15.94 0.66 9.90
C LYS A 133 15.77 -0.85 10.02
N GLY A 134 16.82 -1.52 10.48
CA GLY A 134 16.80 -2.96 10.68
C GLY A 134 16.79 -3.75 9.37
N ARG A 135 16.04 -4.84 9.34
CA ARG A 135 15.91 -5.73 8.17
C ARG A 135 14.47 -6.21 8.00
N TYR A 136 14.16 -6.72 6.83
CA TYR A 136 12.94 -7.50 6.61
C TYR A 136 13.11 -8.91 7.15
N PHE A 137 12.00 -9.65 7.38
CA PHE A 137 12.08 -11.06 7.75
C PHE A 137 12.53 -11.91 6.54
N SER A 138 13.29 -12.93 6.83
CA SER A 138 13.83 -13.89 5.87
C SER A 138 13.05 -15.20 5.90
N GLN A 139 13.39 -16.10 4.97
CA GLN A 139 12.84 -17.45 4.99
C GLN A 139 13.16 -18.18 6.30
N ASP A 140 14.35 -17.99 6.85
CA ASP A 140 14.73 -18.57 8.17
C ASP A 140 13.82 -18.07 9.30
N ASP A 141 13.38 -16.81 9.27
CA ASP A 141 12.42 -16.27 10.25
C ASP A 141 11.03 -16.90 10.07
N CYS A 142 10.63 -17.17 8.83
CA CYS A 142 9.40 -17.87 8.51
C CYS A 142 9.45 -19.33 8.99
N ASP A 143 10.52 -20.04 8.71
CA ASP A 143 10.70 -21.44 9.10
C ASP A 143 10.80 -21.61 10.63
N ALA A 144 11.41 -20.64 11.30
CA ALA A 144 11.48 -20.61 12.77
C ALA A 144 10.14 -20.33 13.44
N GLY A 145 9.14 -19.82 12.71
CA GLY A 145 7.84 -19.43 13.26
C GLY A 145 7.95 -18.32 14.31
N GLY A 146 8.93 -17.42 14.16
CA GLY A 146 9.26 -16.41 15.15
C GLY A 146 8.22 -15.29 15.24
N ASN A 147 7.99 -14.79 16.46
CA ASN A 147 7.14 -13.63 16.72
C ASN A 147 7.89 -12.34 16.36
N VAL A 148 8.21 -12.14 15.09
CA VAL A 148 8.94 -10.98 14.58
C VAL A 148 8.04 -10.17 13.64
N CYS A 149 8.24 -8.86 13.60
CA CYS A 149 7.49 -8.00 12.70
C CYS A 149 8.31 -6.82 12.19
N VAL A 150 7.84 -6.30 11.08
CA VAL A 150 8.25 -5.01 10.51
C VAL A 150 7.07 -4.05 10.69
N ILE A 151 7.32 -2.86 11.20
CA ILE A 151 6.29 -1.83 11.41
C ILE A 151 6.63 -0.57 10.63
N THR A 152 5.67 0.33 10.42
CA THR A 152 5.91 1.63 9.79
C THR A 152 6.55 2.63 10.77
N GLU A 153 7.14 3.72 10.24
CA GLU A 153 7.73 4.78 11.08
C GLU A 153 6.69 5.41 12.00
N SER A 154 5.48 5.69 11.49
CA SER A 154 4.37 6.22 12.27
C SER A 154 3.97 5.26 13.38
N SER A 155 3.82 3.96 13.06
CA SER A 155 3.50 2.93 14.04
C SER A 155 4.56 2.82 15.15
N ALA A 156 5.84 2.97 14.79
CA ALA A 156 6.93 2.99 15.78
C ALA A 156 6.82 4.20 16.74
N VAL A 157 6.51 5.38 16.19
CA VAL A 157 6.33 6.60 17.01
C VAL A 157 5.10 6.48 17.89
N SER A 158 4.01 5.91 17.39
CA SER A 158 2.78 5.74 18.17
C SER A 158 2.96 4.78 19.33
N LEU A 159 3.53 3.59 19.08
CA LEU A 159 3.74 2.57 20.11
C LEU A 159 4.82 2.95 21.13
N PHE A 160 5.96 3.53 20.66
CA PHE A 160 7.16 3.68 21.47
C PHE A 160 7.59 5.14 21.68
N GLY A 161 7.07 6.08 20.87
CA GLY A 161 7.47 7.49 20.91
C GLY A 161 8.77 7.79 20.16
N THR A 162 9.35 6.82 19.46
CA THR A 162 10.60 6.94 18.71
C THR A 162 10.58 5.99 17.51
N THR A 163 11.40 6.27 16.50
CA THR A 163 11.65 5.34 15.39
C THR A 163 12.83 4.39 15.67
N ASP A 164 13.50 4.50 16.82
CA ASP A 164 14.59 3.62 17.20
C ASP A 164 14.08 2.46 18.06
N VAL A 165 13.45 1.49 17.39
CA VAL A 165 12.62 0.43 18.01
C VAL A 165 13.12 -0.98 17.70
N ILE A 166 14.25 -1.12 17.00
CA ILE A 166 14.77 -2.44 16.63
C ILE A 166 15.10 -3.25 17.90
N GLY A 167 14.49 -4.44 17.98
CA GLY A 167 14.64 -5.35 19.13
C GLY A 167 13.65 -5.10 20.27
N LEU A 168 12.90 -3.99 20.26
CA LEU A 168 11.84 -3.76 21.23
C LEU A 168 10.64 -4.66 20.96
N THR A 169 9.83 -4.91 21.99
CA THR A 169 8.65 -5.74 21.94
C THR A 169 7.39 -4.96 22.31
N PHE A 170 6.26 -5.40 21.79
CA PHE A 170 4.93 -4.93 22.17
C PHE A 170 3.96 -6.12 22.17
N GLU A 171 2.86 -6.00 22.88
CA GLU A 171 1.82 -7.04 22.90
C GLU A 171 0.78 -6.77 21.80
N ALA A 172 0.49 -7.79 20.98
CA ALA A 172 -0.56 -7.73 19.96
C ALA A 172 -1.63 -8.78 20.28
N THR A 173 -2.88 -8.37 20.32
CA THR A 173 -4.03 -9.23 20.63
C THR A 173 -4.94 -9.33 19.42
N PHE A 174 -5.13 -10.55 18.91
CA PHE A 174 -6.01 -10.88 17.79
C PHE A 174 -7.00 -11.95 18.24
N TRP A 175 -8.29 -11.71 18.09
CA TRP A 175 -9.36 -12.68 18.43
C TRP A 175 -9.26 -13.25 19.87
N GLY A 176 -8.70 -12.46 20.80
CA GLY A 176 -8.48 -12.89 22.17
C GLY A 176 -7.18 -13.68 22.41
N VAL A 177 -6.35 -13.85 21.38
CA VAL A 177 -5.00 -14.45 21.50
C VAL A 177 -3.99 -13.30 21.57
N THR A 178 -3.29 -13.18 22.68
CA THR A 178 -2.22 -12.19 22.89
C THR A 178 -0.86 -12.79 22.59
N GLN A 179 -0.06 -12.11 21.79
CA GLN A 179 1.31 -12.50 21.44
C GLN A 179 2.25 -11.32 21.63
N GLU A 180 3.42 -11.59 22.18
CA GLU A 180 4.50 -10.63 22.22
C GLU A 180 5.22 -10.60 20.86
N MET A 181 5.26 -9.43 20.21
CA MET A 181 5.87 -9.22 18.90
C MET A 181 7.15 -8.44 19.04
N ARG A 182 8.24 -8.89 18.39
CA ARG A 182 9.52 -8.20 18.37
C ARG A 182 9.72 -7.47 17.06
N VAL A 183 10.01 -6.18 17.13
CA VAL A 183 10.31 -5.35 15.95
C VAL A 183 11.72 -5.65 15.44
N ILE A 184 11.84 -6.09 14.19
CA ILE A 184 13.12 -6.36 13.51
C ILE A 184 13.41 -5.37 12.37
N GLY A 185 12.39 -4.66 11.90
CA GLY A 185 12.54 -3.65 10.84
C GLY A 185 11.53 -2.53 10.98
N VAL A 186 11.89 -1.39 10.43
CA VAL A 186 11.01 -0.23 10.29
C VAL A 186 10.97 0.15 8.82
N ARG A 187 9.75 0.18 8.26
CA ARG A 187 9.46 0.61 6.91
C ARG A 187 9.04 2.07 6.90
N LYS A 188 9.40 2.79 5.87
CA LYS A 188 8.90 4.14 5.65
C LYS A 188 7.38 4.13 5.48
N ASP A 189 6.70 5.20 5.94
CA ASP A 189 5.26 5.33 5.75
C ASP A 189 4.89 5.55 4.30
N THR A 190 3.77 4.98 3.87
CA THR A 190 3.18 5.31 2.57
C THR A 190 2.54 6.70 2.61
N ALA A 191 2.44 7.36 1.45
CA ALA A 191 1.80 8.66 1.37
C ALA A 191 0.31 8.59 1.76
N SER A 192 -0.37 7.48 1.47
CA SER A 192 -1.76 7.27 1.86
C SER A 192 -1.95 7.16 3.37
N SER A 193 -1.02 6.50 4.09
CA SER A 193 -1.06 6.43 5.55
C SER A 193 -0.85 7.81 6.19
N LEU A 194 0.09 8.59 5.68
CA LEU A 194 0.35 9.96 6.16
C LEU A 194 -0.84 10.90 5.92
N ILE A 195 -1.52 10.79 4.78
CA ILE A 195 -2.74 11.57 4.49
C ILE A 195 -3.86 11.19 5.44
N SER A 196 -4.07 9.91 5.72
CA SER A 196 -5.09 9.43 6.66
C SER A 196 -4.86 9.99 8.07
N MET A 197 -3.62 9.98 8.54
CA MET A 197 -3.23 10.56 9.83
C MET A 197 -3.46 12.08 9.86
N ALA A 198 -3.05 12.80 8.82
CA ALA A 198 -3.23 14.24 8.73
C ALA A 198 -4.72 14.66 8.65
N GLY A 199 -5.57 13.78 8.11
CA GLY A 199 -7.03 13.96 8.03
C GLY A 199 -7.79 13.69 9.34
N GLY A 200 -7.11 13.37 10.44
CA GLY A 200 -7.73 13.07 11.73
C GLY A 200 -8.33 11.65 11.80
N GLY A 201 -7.86 10.74 10.96
CA GLY A 201 -8.18 9.31 11.04
C GLY A 201 -7.67 8.69 12.36
N THR A 202 -8.29 7.60 12.79
CA THR A 202 -7.80 6.82 13.93
C THR A 202 -6.40 6.29 13.60
N GLU A 203 -5.49 6.43 14.54
CA GLU A 203 -4.12 5.95 14.41
C GLU A 203 -4.12 4.42 14.48
N ILE A 204 -3.85 3.77 13.35
CA ILE A 204 -3.81 2.31 13.23
C ILE A 204 -2.36 1.89 13.09
N ILE A 205 -1.91 0.99 13.95
CA ILE A 205 -0.59 0.36 13.84
C ILE A 205 -0.59 -0.57 12.63
N THR A 206 0.34 -0.36 11.72
CA THR A 206 0.54 -1.23 10.57
C THR A 206 1.78 -2.06 10.78
N ALA A 207 1.62 -3.39 10.69
CA ALA A 207 2.69 -4.35 10.87
C ALA A 207 2.67 -5.44 9.81
N GLU A 208 3.84 -5.95 9.45
CA GLU A 208 4.03 -7.10 8.58
C GLU A 208 4.74 -8.20 9.36
N CYS A 209 4.32 -9.45 9.21
CA CYS A 209 4.89 -10.59 9.92
C CYS A 209 5.04 -11.81 9.00
N PRO A 210 5.87 -12.81 9.38
CA PRO A 210 5.93 -14.09 8.68
C PRO A 210 4.56 -14.79 8.62
N LEU A 211 4.27 -15.42 7.49
CA LEU A 211 3.04 -16.21 7.31
C LEU A 211 2.89 -17.31 8.38
N SER A 212 4.00 -17.97 8.73
CA SER A 212 4.04 -19.00 9.77
C SER A 212 3.59 -18.51 11.16
N PHE A 213 3.79 -17.22 11.47
CA PHE A 213 3.24 -16.63 12.68
C PHE A 213 1.70 -16.65 12.66
N MET A 214 1.10 -16.30 11.51
CA MET A 214 -0.35 -16.33 11.35
C MET A 214 -0.93 -17.74 11.57
N GLY A 215 -0.31 -18.76 10.99
CA GLY A 215 -0.73 -20.15 11.15
C GLY A 215 -0.48 -20.69 12.56
N ASN A 216 0.76 -20.60 13.03
CA ASN A 216 1.19 -21.24 14.28
C ASN A 216 0.66 -20.56 15.55
N LYS A 217 0.43 -19.26 15.52
CA LYS A 217 0.07 -18.46 16.69
C LYS A 217 -1.35 -17.93 16.66
N LEU A 218 -1.87 -17.63 15.48
CA LEU A 218 -3.21 -17.07 15.32
C LEU A 218 -4.19 -18.10 14.73
N TYR A 219 -3.71 -19.30 14.40
CA TYR A 219 -4.51 -20.43 13.90
C TYR A 219 -5.24 -20.15 12.58
N TYR A 220 -4.63 -19.30 11.74
CA TYR A 220 -5.10 -19.13 10.37
C TYR A 220 -4.77 -20.37 9.54
N ASP A 221 -5.62 -20.65 8.57
CA ASP A 221 -5.30 -21.64 7.53
C ASP A 221 -4.24 -21.00 6.62
N ILE A 222 -3.09 -21.66 6.52
CA ILE A 222 -1.94 -21.23 5.72
C ILE A 222 -1.52 -22.30 4.70
N ASP A 223 -2.35 -23.34 4.53
CA ASP A 223 -2.08 -24.43 3.60
C ASP A 223 -2.79 -24.19 2.26
N ASP A 224 -3.96 -23.53 2.29
CA ASP A 224 -4.81 -23.28 1.13
C ASP A 224 -5.12 -21.80 0.95
N PHE A 225 -4.76 -21.24 -0.21
CA PHE A 225 -5.00 -19.85 -0.55
C PHE A 225 -5.92 -19.71 -1.76
N SER A 226 -6.84 -18.74 -1.69
CA SER A 226 -7.68 -18.35 -2.84
C SER A 226 -7.07 -17.24 -3.67
N GLU A 227 -6.07 -16.53 -3.12
CA GLU A 227 -5.38 -15.39 -3.74
C GLU A 227 -3.93 -15.33 -3.28
N PHE A 228 -3.03 -14.97 -4.21
CA PHE A 228 -1.63 -14.68 -3.91
C PHE A 228 -1.06 -13.71 -4.94
N TYR A 229 0.14 -13.20 -4.67
CA TYR A 229 0.80 -12.19 -5.49
C TYR A 229 2.13 -12.69 -6.00
N VAL A 230 2.38 -12.45 -7.30
CA VAL A 230 3.68 -12.63 -7.94
C VAL A 230 4.23 -11.24 -8.25
N ILE A 231 5.46 -11.00 -7.87
CA ILE A 231 6.14 -9.73 -8.11
C ILE A 231 7.22 -9.95 -9.16
N ALA A 232 7.13 -9.25 -10.29
CA ALA A 232 8.13 -9.29 -11.33
C ALA A 232 9.31 -8.34 -10.99
N ASP A 233 10.51 -8.63 -11.50
CA ASP A 233 11.69 -7.78 -11.35
C ASP A 233 11.49 -6.38 -11.91
N ASN A 234 10.71 -6.28 -13.00
CA ASN A 234 10.47 -5.05 -13.73
C ASN A 234 9.08 -5.10 -14.37
N SER A 235 8.42 -3.94 -14.44
CA SER A 235 7.11 -3.78 -15.08
C SER A 235 7.07 -4.25 -16.55
N ALA A 236 8.20 -4.18 -17.26
CA ALA A 236 8.31 -4.66 -18.64
C ALA A 236 8.10 -6.17 -18.78
N TYR A 237 8.39 -6.94 -17.74
CA TYR A 237 8.23 -8.40 -17.73
C TYR A 237 6.89 -8.85 -17.15
N CYS A 238 6.09 -7.96 -16.60
CA CYS A 238 4.83 -8.28 -15.94
C CYS A 238 3.90 -9.14 -16.78
N THR A 239 3.69 -8.77 -18.04
CA THR A 239 2.79 -9.51 -18.94
C THR A 239 3.33 -10.90 -19.23
N GLN A 240 4.63 -11.04 -19.42
CA GLN A 240 5.27 -12.33 -19.67
C GLN A 240 5.19 -13.21 -18.41
N VAL A 241 5.61 -12.69 -17.25
CA VAL A 241 5.56 -13.39 -15.97
C VAL A 241 4.13 -13.83 -15.65
N ALA A 242 3.15 -12.94 -15.85
CA ALA A 242 1.74 -13.24 -15.63
C ALA A 242 1.25 -14.41 -16.48
N GLN A 243 1.59 -14.41 -17.78
CA GLN A 243 1.17 -15.46 -18.68
C GLN A 243 1.88 -16.78 -18.42
N ASP A 244 3.18 -16.75 -18.14
CA ASP A 244 3.97 -17.93 -17.82
C ASP A 244 3.51 -18.57 -16.51
N ALA A 245 3.23 -17.75 -15.48
CA ALA A 245 2.70 -18.21 -14.20
C ALA A 245 1.29 -18.82 -14.35
N LEU A 246 0.40 -18.18 -15.12
CA LEU A 246 -0.93 -18.72 -15.40
C LEU A 246 -0.82 -20.09 -16.07
N ASN A 247 0.00 -20.20 -17.12
CA ASN A 247 0.18 -21.47 -17.85
C ASN A 247 0.74 -22.58 -16.96
N LEU A 248 1.64 -22.24 -16.04
CA LEU A 248 2.23 -23.17 -15.08
C LEU A 248 1.15 -23.67 -14.10
N LEU A 249 0.39 -22.74 -13.51
CA LEU A 249 -0.66 -23.05 -12.54
C LEU A 249 -1.79 -23.87 -13.17
N GLU A 250 -2.28 -23.47 -14.36
CA GLU A 250 -3.30 -24.25 -15.07
C GLU A 250 -2.85 -25.67 -15.41
N ALA A 251 -1.54 -25.84 -15.71
CA ALA A 251 -0.97 -27.16 -15.98
C ALA A 251 -0.87 -28.01 -14.72
N ARG A 252 -0.48 -27.43 -13.59
CA ARG A 252 -0.34 -28.11 -12.30
C ARG A 252 -1.70 -28.58 -11.75
N HIS A 253 -2.69 -27.70 -11.82
CA HIS A 253 -4.05 -27.99 -11.35
C HIS A 253 -4.94 -28.73 -12.37
N GLY A 254 -4.45 -28.94 -13.61
CA GLY A 254 -5.20 -29.66 -14.65
C GLY A 254 -6.41 -28.92 -15.20
N VAL A 255 -6.48 -27.59 -15.05
CA VAL A 255 -7.64 -26.74 -15.39
C VAL A 255 -7.41 -25.88 -16.64
N ARG A 256 -6.56 -26.34 -17.56
CA ARG A 256 -6.24 -25.60 -18.79
C ARG A 256 -7.48 -25.24 -19.59
N GLY A 257 -7.65 -23.93 -19.86
CA GLY A 257 -8.76 -23.42 -20.65
C GLY A 257 -10.11 -23.40 -19.93
N GLU A 258 -10.16 -23.74 -18.65
CA GLU A 258 -11.38 -23.68 -17.85
C GLU A 258 -11.64 -22.30 -17.25
N ASN A 259 -10.66 -21.38 -17.32
CA ASN A 259 -10.70 -20.05 -16.72
C ASN A 259 -11.09 -20.07 -15.24
N GLN A 260 -10.59 -21.04 -14.48
CA GLN A 260 -10.80 -21.13 -13.02
C GLN A 260 -9.82 -20.23 -12.28
N ILE A 261 -8.64 -20.01 -12.84
CA ILE A 261 -7.60 -19.13 -12.32
C ILE A 261 -7.67 -17.80 -13.08
N MET A 262 -7.84 -16.74 -12.33
CA MET A 262 -7.86 -15.37 -12.84
C MET A 262 -6.58 -14.65 -12.46
N MET A 263 -6.13 -13.74 -13.31
CA MET A 263 -4.99 -12.88 -13.02
C MET A 263 -5.34 -11.41 -13.24
N GLN A 264 -4.81 -10.55 -12.38
CA GLN A 264 -4.90 -9.10 -12.51
C GLN A 264 -3.51 -8.49 -12.34
N SER A 265 -3.00 -7.88 -13.40
CA SER A 265 -1.76 -7.11 -13.31
C SER A 265 -2.06 -5.67 -12.94
N LEU A 266 -1.41 -5.18 -11.88
CA LEU A 266 -1.47 -3.77 -11.47
C LEU A 266 -0.53 -2.87 -12.27
N SER A 267 0.02 -3.37 -13.39
CA SER A 267 0.92 -2.60 -14.25
C SER A 267 0.21 -1.43 -14.92
N LEU A 268 0.76 -0.22 -14.75
CA LEU A 268 0.27 1.03 -15.36
C LEU A 268 0.26 1.07 -16.89
N ILE A 269 0.90 0.08 -17.55
CA ILE A 269 1.02 0.05 -19.02
C ILE A 269 -0.35 -0.07 -19.71
N HIS A 270 -1.35 -0.65 -19.04
CA HIS A 270 -2.71 -0.79 -19.60
C HIS A 270 -3.62 0.44 -19.44
N ILE A 271 -3.23 1.43 -18.65
CA ILE A 271 -4.05 2.65 -18.43
C ILE A 271 -3.84 3.69 -19.54
N SER A 272 -2.79 3.57 -20.35
CA SER A 272 -2.39 4.56 -21.35
C SER A 272 -2.83 4.27 -22.80
N GLU A 273 -3.48 3.14 -23.09
CA GLU A 273 -4.08 2.92 -24.42
C GLU A 273 -5.55 3.38 -24.45
N PRO A 274 -5.84 4.56 -25.04
CA PRO A 274 -7.21 4.87 -25.41
C PRO A 274 -7.63 3.89 -26.52
N THR A 275 -8.61 3.03 -26.23
CA THR A 275 -9.28 2.20 -27.22
C THR A 275 -9.68 3.06 -28.41
N ARG A 276 -8.86 3.08 -29.46
CA ARG A 276 -9.29 3.50 -30.79
C ARG A 276 -10.31 2.46 -31.28
N ARG A 277 -11.57 2.74 -31.04
CA ARG A 277 -12.65 2.11 -31.82
C ARG A 277 -12.57 2.69 -33.21
N THR A 278 -12.17 1.88 -34.16
CA THR A 278 -12.44 2.07 -35.60
C THR A 278 -13.88 1.74 -35.88
#